data_4924332e9142bf491eea3898b3aaaf8e
#
_entry.id   4924332e9142bf491eea3898b3aaaf8e
#
_cell.length_a   1.000
_cell.length_b   1.000
_cell.length_c   1.000
_cell.angle_alpha   90.00
_cell.angle_beta   90.00
_cell.angle_gamma   90.00
#
_symmetry.space_group_name_H-M   'P 1'
#
loop_
_entity.id
_entity.type
_entity.pdbx_description
1 polymer ?
#
loop_
_entity_poly.entity_id
_entity_poly.type
_entity_poly.pdbx_seq_one_letter_code
_entity_poly.pdbx_strand_id
1 'polypeptide(L)'
;TMAENVASDGFGGAIASSAMTFQVKNGSIMSQNEATNGGAISIAPLSEESDASSASATSNALDFELVSLMLDGNVAHKIGGGLYFDANFAKAPTTPTTMNILSQLTFRANMAESGPSVYWTRASSPNVQFSCDSCINLPSFHPKDYATEALKVQSSGYALTELSKGVESGKVAKAFSVELVDYYGHVAVSEAASSMCTISTASHELNDIDVTNYAGNVSRLDFLKDHSPLVVSGELVENTQKGVSTFDEVTFRGELGDVYRVSFHCKRSNNDQIGDEMVLNAQILNCLPGYQPSWTNLENGKKSARLCSYCKDRTFNLDGIQCKPCPEGGECRGGSDISSLEGWWRSSDTSEYIFQCPMGTDSCKATNSTGDVACEDAYEGPVCALCKEGYRKLGGKCLKCQSKPITDAIPALGI
;
A
#
# COMPACT_ATOMS: atom_id res chain seq x y z
N THR A 1 -5.79 36.98 -32.97
CA THR A 1 -6.59 36.32 -31.93
C THR A 1 -7.41 35.22 -32.55
N MET A 2 -7.42 34.04 -31.93
CA MET A 2 -8.30 32.94 -32.25
C MET A 2 -9.12 32.63 -30.98
N ALA A 3 -10.41 32.70 -31.06
CA ALA A 3 -11.27 32.56 -29.87
C ALA A 3 -12.55 31.77 -30.18
N GLU A 4 -13.06 31.12 -29.16
CA GLU A 4 -14.36 30.44 -29.16
C GLU A 4 -14.52 29.36 -30.26
N ASN A 5 -13.41 28.72 -30.65
CA ASN A 5 -13.46 27.59 -31.58
C ASN A 5 -13.70 26.30 -30.83
N VAL A 6 -14.51 25.43 -31.37
CA VAL A 6 -14.87 24.13 -30.76
C VAL A 6 -14.55 22.99 -31.72
N ALA A 7 -13.77 22.04 -31.22
CA ALA A 7 -13.49 20.76 -31.87
C ALA A 7 -14.04 19.62 -30.99
N SER A 8 -15.34 19.34 -31.12
CA SER A 8 -16.11 18.48 -30.19
C SER A 8 -15.54 17.08 -29.99
N ASP A 9 -14.97 16.49 -31.04
CA ASP A 9 -14.39 15.14 -30.99
C ASP A 9 -12.94 15.12 -31.49
N GLY A 10 -12.27 16.30 -31.48
CA GLY A 10 -11.01 16.50 -32.16
C GLY A 10 -9.88 17.02 -31.28
N PHE A 11 -8.81 17.32 -31.97
CA PHE A 11 -7.60 17.89 -31.43
C PHE A 11 -7.54 19.39 -31.76
N GLY A 12 -7.07 20.23 -30.83
CA GLY A 12 -6.73 21.63 -31.04
C GLY A 12 -7.93 22.50 -31.37
N GLY A 13 -8.61 23.09 -30.38
CA GLY A 13 -9.75 23.97 -30.62
C GLY A 13 -9.44 25.16 -31.50
N ALA A 14 -8.29 25.79 -31.33
CA ALA A 14 -7.85 26.86 -32.23
C ALA A 14 -6.94 26.34 -33.35
N ILE A 15 -5.98 25.50 -33.05
CA ILE A 15 -5.02 24.94 -34.01
C ILE A 15 -4.79 23.47 -33.77
N ALA A 16 -4.97 22.67 -34.80
CA ALA A 16 -4.47 21.28 -34.85
C ALA A 16 -3.41 21.17 -35.94
N SER A 17 -2.22 20.70 -35.60
CA SER A 17 -1.13 20.54 -36.55
C SER A 17 -0.53 19.14 -36.53
N SER A 18 -0.36 18.60 -37.71
CA SER A 18 0.39 17.38 -37.97
C SER A 18 1.69 17.64 -38.76
N ALA A 19 2.02 18.90 -38.93
CA ALA A 19 3.19 19.32 -39.71
C ALA A 19 4.49 19.08 -38.93
N MET A 20 5.53 18.66 -39.62
CA MET A 20 6.88 18.45 -39.05
C MET A 20 7.53 19.78 -38.66
N THR A 21 7.11 20.90 -39.26
CA THR A 21 7.56 22.24 -38.93
C THR A 21 6.35 23.13 -38.68
N PHE A 22 6.30 23.73 -37.48
CA PHE A 22 5.18 24.53 -37.04
C PHE A 22 5.67 25.75 -36.25
N GLN A 23 5.24 26.95 -36.60
CA GLN A 23 5.66 28.17 -35.92
C GLN A 23 4.48 29.07 -35.63
N VAL A 24 4.35 29.54 -34.37
CA VAL A 24 3.44 30.61 -33.97
C VAL A 24 4.22 31.65 -33.17
N LYS A 25 4.20 32.87 -33.63
CA LYS A 25 5.00 33.98 -33.08
C LYS A 25 4.18 35.26 -32.94
N ASN A 26 4.79 36.29 -32.32
CA ASN A 26 4.34 37.68 -32.32
C ASN A 26 3.05 37.99 -31.54
N GLY A 27 3.00 37.60 -30.28
CA GLY A 27 1.93 38.05 -29.38
C GLY A 27 0.54 37.52 -29.74
N SER A 28 0.45 36.32 -30.30
CA SER A 28 -0.84 35.69 -30.59
C SER A 28 -1.60 35.34 -29.31
N ILE A 29 -2.93 35.51 -29.36
CA ILE A 29 -3.84 35.16 -28.26
C ILE A 29 -4.79 34.09 -28.76
N MET A 30 -4.89 32.98 -28.01
CA MET A 30 -5.86 31.94 -28.21
C MET A 30 -6.68 31.76 -26.93
N SER A 31 -7.97 32.04 -27.02
CA SER A 31 -8.82 32.08 -25.83
C SER A 31 -10.14 31.36 -26.01
N GLN A 32 -10.62 30.75 -24.93
CA GLN A 32 -11.93 30.11 -24.86
C GLN A 32 -12.19 29.09 -25.99
N ASN A 33 -11.13 28.41 -26.43
CA ASN A 33 -11.26 27.33 -27.41
C ASN A 33 -11.46 26.02 -26.69
N GLU A 34 -12.17 25.11 -27.32
CA GLU A 34 -12.57 23.84 -26.71
C GLU A 34 -12.25 22.65 -27.65
N ALA A 35 -11.69 21.57 -27.07
CA ALA A 35 -11.37 20.34 -27.79
C ALA A 35 -11.38 19.12 -26.87
N THR A 36 -11.27 17.94 -27.43
CA THR A 36 -11.01 16.74 -26.63
C THR A 36 -9.59 16.75 -26.08
N ASN A 37 -8.62 17.08 -26.93
CA ASN A 37 -7.21 17.21 -26.55
C ASN A 37 -6.62 18.50 -27.12
N GLY A 38 -5.84 19.21 -26.32
CA GLY A 38 -5.24 20.48 -26.73
C GLY A 38 -6.28 21.57 -26.93
N GLY A 39 -6.90 22.06 -25.86
CA GLY A 39 -7.99 23.03 -25.95
C GLY A 39 -7.71 24.22 -26.86
N ALA A 40 -6.48 24.76 -26.83
CA ALA A 40 -6.04 25.75 -27.80
C ALA A 40 -5.25 25.13 -28.95
N ILE A 41 -4.15 24.46 -28.65
CA ILE A 41 -3.22 23.92 -29.64
C ILE A 41 -3.03 22.43 -29.45
N SER A 42 -3.10 21.68 -30.55
CA SER A 42 -2.69 20.27 -30.59
C SER A 42 -1.66 20.06 -31.69
N ILE A 43 -0.56 19.44 -31.34
CA ILE A 43 0.50 19.00 -32.26
C ILE A 43 0.59 17.49 -32.15
N ALA A 44 0.02 16.78 -33.14
CA ALA A 44 -0.06 15.33 -33.14
C ALA A 44 -0.07 14.81 -34.59
N PRO A 45 0.38 13.55 -34.84
CA PRO A 45 0.23 12.93 -36.14
C PRO A 45 -1.25 12.83 -36.52
N LEU A 46 -1.56 13.02 -37.77
CA LEU A 46 -2.86 12.58 -38.29
C LEU A 46 -2.93 11.08 -38.16
N SER A 47 -3.94 10.57 -37.49
CA SER A 47 -4.25 9.14 -37.47
C SER A 47 -4.70 8.71 -38.87
N GLU A 48 -3.78 8.37 -39.72
CA GLU A 48 -4.13 7.58 -40.90
C GLU A 48 -4.30 6.13 -40.46
N GLU A 49 -5.51 5.66 -40.51
CA GLU A 49 -5.76 4.25 -40.67
C GLU A 49 -4.98 3.76 -41.89
N SER A 50 -4.14 2.80 -41.68
CA SER A 50 -3.58 1.91 -42.70
C SER A 50 -2.08 1.97 -42.97
N ASP A 51 -1.57 0.74 -43.04
CA ASP A 51 -0.40 0.30 -43.80
C ASP A 51 0.98 0.89 -43.43
N ALA A 52 1.46 0.45 -42.28
CA ALA A 52 2.84 0.64 -41.82
C ALA A 52 3.93 -0.08 -42.68
N SER A 53 3.64 -0.42 -43.92
CA SER A 53 4.56 -1.25 -44.76
C SER A 53 5.39 -0.50 -45.81
N SER A 54 5.23 0.81 -45.99
CA SER A 54 5.91 1.48 -47.09
C SER A 54 6.53 2.85 -46.86
N ALA A 55 6.61 3.35 -45.64
CA ALA A 55 7.27 4.64 -45.39
C ALA A 55 8.77 4.42 -45.16
N SER A 56 9.58 4.68 -46.16
CA SER A 56 11.00 5.01 -46.02
C SER A 56 11.14 6.23 -45.12
N ALA A 57 11.28 5.98 -43.82
CA ALA A 57 11.36 7.02 -42.80
C ALA A 57 12.74 7.68 -42.85
N THR A 58 12.86 8.73 -43.64
CA THR A 58 13.86 9.75 -43.36
C THR A 58 13.53 10.38 -42.00
N SER A 59 14.50 10.31 -41.08
CA SER A 59 14.40 10.86 -39.71
C SER A 59 14.30 12.38 -39.76
N ASN A 60 13.11 12.90 -39.99
CA ASN A 60 12.89 14.33 -39.88
C ASN A 60 12.58 14.68 -38.43
N ALA A 61 13.45 15.46 -37.81
CA ALA A 61 13.19 16.01 -36.48
C ALA A 61 11.95 16.93 -36.53
N LEU A 62 11.10 16.80 -35.53
CA LEU A 62 10.00 17.75 -35.34
C LEU A 62 10.60 19.10 -34.91
N ASP A 63 10.31 20.15 -35.65
CA ASP A 63 10.77 21.53 -35.37
C ASP A 63 9.56 22.42 -35.18
N PHE A 64 9.26 22.80 -33.96
CA PHE A 64 8.19 23.75 -33.68
C PHE A 64 8.66 24.92 -32.79
N GLU A 65 8.15 26.10 -33.05
CA GLU A 65 8.50 27.30 -32.33
C GLU A 65 7.23 28.04 -31.90
N LEU A 66 7.03 28.16 -30.60
CA LEU A 66 5.93 28.92 -29.99
C LEU A 66 6.52 30.04 -29.16
N VAL A 67 6.37 31.26 -29.62
CA VAL A 67 6.98 32.47 -29.01
C VAL A 67 5.97 33.57 -28.78
N SER A 68 5.95 34.10 -27.57
CA SER A 68 5.08 35.22 -27.19
C SER A 68 3.59 34.94 -27.42
N LEU A 69 3.11 33.84 -26.87
CA LEU A 69 1.71 33.43 -26.96
C LEU A 69 1.00 33.55 -25.62
N MET A 70 -0.28 33.91 -25.67
CA MET A 70 -1.22 33.82 -24.55
C MET A 70 -2.28 32.78 -24.86
N LEU A 71 -2.39 31.77 -23.99
CA LEU A 71 -3.40 30.72 -24.03
C LEU A 71 -4.30 30.89 -22.80
N ASP A 72 -5.52 31.42 -22.99
CA ASP A 72 -6.38 31.89 -21.90
C ASP A 72 -7.77 31.23 -21.95
N GLY A 73 -8.17 30.59 -20.87
CA GLY A 73 -9.51 30.02 -20.71
C GLY A 73 -9.85 28.89 -21.70
N ASN A 74 -8.84 28.23 -22.26
CA ASN A 74 -9.10 27.10 -23.18
C ASN A 74 -9.41 25.82 -22.41
N VAL A 75 -10.26 24.98 -22.98
CA VAL A 75 -10.76 23.77 -22.33
C VAL A 75 -10.43 22.54 -23.18
N ALA A 76 -9.75 21.57 -22.57
CA ALA A 76 -9.68 20.22 -23.11
C ALA A 76 -10.47 19.27 -22.22
N HIS A 77 -11.29 18.40 -22.83
CA HIS A 77 -12.07 17.44 -22.07
C HIS A 77 -11.23 16.30 -21.46
N LYS A 78 -10.02 16.11 -22.00
CA LYS A 78 -9.09 15.08 -21.49
C LYS A 78 -7.74 15.68 -21.11
N ILE A 79 -6.94 16.08 -22.07
CA ILE A 79 -5.53 16.42 -21.86
C ILE A 79 -5.12 17.70 -22.55
N GLY A 80 -4.24 18.50 -21.89
CA GLY A 80 -3.63 19.68 -22.47
C GLY A 80 -4.60 20.83 -22.72
N GLY A 81 -5.12 21.47 -21.68
CA GLY A 81 -6.08 22.58 -21.83
C GLY A 81 -5.57 23.71 -22.70
N GLY A 82 -4.32 24.11 -22.52
CA GLY A 82 -3.64 25.07 -23.39
C GLY A 82 -2.98 24.39 -24.59
N LEU A 83 -2.06 23.48 -24.34
CA LEU A 83 -1.24 22.82 -25.35
C LEU A 83 -1.21 21.30 -25.13
N TYR A 84 -1.49 20.56 -26.18
CA TYR A 84 -1.21 19.14 -26.28
C TYR A 84 -0.11 18.90 -27.31
N PHE A 85 0.87 18.07 -26.93
CA PHE A 85 1.96 17.68 -27.81
C PHE A 85 2.18 16.16 -27.77
N ASP A 86 2.07 15.51 -28.92
CA ASP A 86 2.37 14.09 -29.07
C ASP A 86 3.82 13.89 -29.51
N ALA A 87 4.69 13.57 -28.54
CA ALA A 87 6.10 13.34 -28.80
C ALA A 87 6.40 12.01 -29.54
N ASN A 88 5.43 11.09 -29.62
CA ASN A 88 5.57 9.88 -30.44
C ASN A 88 5.68 10.18 -31.94
N PHE A 89 5.39 11.42 -32.33
CA PHE A 89 5.57 11.91 -33.67
C PHE A 89 7.04 11.96 -34.11
N ALA A 90 7.95 12.18 -33.18
CA ALA A 90 9.38 12.16 -33.44
C ALA A 90 9.93 10.75 -33.19
N LYS A 91 10.10 9.91 -34.23
CA LYS A 91 10.99 8.74 -34.10
C LYS A 91 12.31 9.24 -33.53
N ALA A 92 12.72 8.67 -32.38
CA ALA A 92 13.88 9.09 -31.61
C ALA A 92 15.08 9.40 -32.52
N PRO A 93 15.53 10.65 -32.60
CA PRO A 93 16.75 10.96 -33.30
C PRO A 93 17.92 10.36 -32.54
N THR A 94 18.86 9.76 -33.25
CA THR A 94 20.12 9.24 -32.69
C THR A 94 21.03 10.34 -32.15
N THR A 95 20.67 11.58 -32.34
CA THR A 95 21.35 12.78 -31.80
C THR A 95 20.32 13.65 -31.05
N PRO A 96 20.68 14.27 -29.90
CA PRO A 96 19.80 15.19 -29.22
C PRO A 96 19.50 16.37 -30.15
N THR A 97 18.34 16.34 -30.78
CA THR A 97 17.84 17.50 -31.53
C THR A 97 17.42 18.56 -30.55
N THR A 98 17.93 19.77 -30.76
CA THR A 98 17.52 20.99 -30.05
C THR A 98 16.01 21.12 -30.21
N MET A 99 15.28 20.77 -29.16
CA MET A 99 13.86 20.93 -29.16
C MET A 99 13.48 22.41 -29.01
N ASN A 100 12.79 22.87 -30.02
CA ASN A 100 11.60 23.67 -29.96
C ASN A 100 11.65 24.85 -28.99
N ILE A 101 11.71 26.01 -29.54
CA ILE A 101 11.75 27.23 -28.76
C ILE A 101 10.35 27.52 -28.23
N LEU A 102 10.16 27.18 -26.96
CA LEU A 102 9.02 27.65 -26.18
C LEU A 102 9.51 28.82 -25.34
N SER A 103 9.12 30.01 -25.69
CA SER A 103 9.53 31.19 -24.94
C SER A 103 8.40 32.20 -24.81
N GLN A 104 8.34 32.85 -23.65
CA GLN A 104 7.35 33.90 -23.37
C GLN A 104 5.90 33.41 -23.54
N LEU A 105 5.61 32.18 -23.15
CA LEU A 105 4.24 31.64 -23.15
C LEU A 105 3.53 32.05 -21.86
N THR A 106 2.30 32.50 -22.00
CA THR A 106 1.42 32.79 -20.86
C THR A 106 0.23 31.84 -20.90
N PHE A 107 0.07 31.01 -19.86
CA PHE A 107 -1.09 30.15 -19.68
C PHE A 107 -1.98 30.73 -18.59
N ARG A 108 -3.26 30.90 -18.85
CA ARG A 108 -4.20 31.48 -17.91
C ARG A 108 -5.53 30.72 -17.96
N ALA A 109 -6.02 30.31 -16.82
CA ALA A 109 -7.34 29.70 -16.65
C ALA A 109 -7.69 28.56 -17.64
N ASN A 110 -6.68 27.88 -18.21
CA ASN A 110 -6.94 26.71 -19.04
C ASN A 110 -7.37 25.52 -18.18
N MET A 111 -8.20 24.62 -18.71
CA MET A 111 -8.75 23.47 -17.99
C MET A 111 -8.56 22.18 -18.78
N ALA A 112 -8.21 21.10 -18.05
CA ALA A 112 -8.19 19.74 -18.54
C ALA A 112 -8.24 18.75 -17.36
N GLU A 113 -8.55 17.49 -17.61
CA GLU A 113 -8.40 16.45 -16.59
C GLU A 113 -6.93 16.25 -16.21
N SER A 114 -6.03 16.38 -17.19
CA SER A 114 -4.58 16.26 -16.97
C SER A 114 -3.85 17.31 -17.78
N GLY A 115 -2.87 18.00 -17.15
CA GLY A 115 -2.08 19.07 -17.75
C GLY A 115 -2.92 20.25 -18.24
N PRO A 116 -3.61 20.99 -17.36
CA PRO A 116 -4.42 22.13 -17.78
C PRO A 116 -3.69 23.13 -18.67
N SER A 117 -2.41 23.38 -18.41
CA SER A 117 -1.61 24.23 -19.26
C SER A 117 -0.99 23.46 -20.42
N VAL A 118 -0.29 22.37 -20.12
CA VAL A 118 0.44 21.58 -21.11
C VAL A 118 0.35 20.09 -20.78
N TYR A 119 0.05 19.32 -21.80
CA TYR A 119 0.19 17.87 -21.74
C TYR A 119 1.05 17.38 -22.92
N TRP A 120 1.96 16.46 -22.65
CA TRP A 120 2.75 15.83 -23.70
C TRP A 120 2.85 14.32 -23.52
N THR A 121 2.84 13.60 -24.62
CA THR A 121 3.24 12.20 -24.61
C THR A 121 4.76 12.12 -24.67
N ARG A 122 5.35 11.21 -23.91
CA ARG A 122 6.78 11.01 -23.95
C ARG A 122 7.09 9.79 -24.83
N ALA A 123 7.67 10.05 -26.01
CA ALA A 123 8.28 8.97 -26.76
C ALA A 123 9.38 8.31 -25.90
N SER A 124 9.66 7.03 -26.11
CA SER A 124 10.64 6.19 -25.40
C SER A 124 12.08 6.75 -25.32
N SER A 125 12.28 8.03 -25.66
CA SER A 125 13.56 8.72 -25.58
C SER A 125 13.65 9.58 -24.31
N PRO A 126 14.64 9.31 -23.42
CA PRO A 126 14.85 10.10 -22.20
C PRO A 126 15.29 11.53 -22.45
N ASN A 127 15.52 11.93 -23.69
CA ASN A 127 16.13 13.22 -24.05
C ASN A 127 15.11 14.31 -24.41
N VAL A 128 13.82 14.00 -24.40
CA VAL A 128 12.78 15.00 -24.66
C VAL A 128 12.33 15.61 -23.33
N GLN A 129 12.91 16.74 -22.97
CA GLN A 129 12.46 17.53 -21.83
C GLN A 129 11.66 18.73 -22.32
N PHE A 130 10.48 18.93 -21.75
CA PHE A 130 9.75 20.18 -21.94
C PHE A 130 10.44 21.26 -21.12
N SER A 131 11.04 22.22 -21.80
CA SER A 131 11.64 23.40 -21.19
C SER A 131 10.95 24.64 -21.75
N CYS A 132 10.49 25.49 -20.89
CA CYS A 132 9.94 26.78 -21.29
C CYS A 132 10.65 27.91 -20.57
N ASP A 133 11.40 28.71 -21.30
CA ASP A 133 12.01 29.90 -20.77
C ASP A 133 10.93 30.98 -20.64
N SER A 134 10.69 31.43 -19.41
CA SER A 134 9.73 32.50 -19.11
C SER A 134 8.26 32.14 -19.36
N CYS A 135 7.84 30.91 -19.15
CA CYS A 135 6.42 30.57 -19.11
C CYS A 135 5.78 31.07 -17.80
N ILE A 136 4.70 31.83 -17.93
CA ILE A 136 3.97 32.38 -16.79
C ILE A 136 2.56 31.78 -16.77
N ASN A 137 2.21 31.19 -15.63
CA ASN A 137 0.85 30.82 -15.36
C ASN A 137 0.30 31.74 -14.25
N LEU A 138 -0.72 32.51 -14.55
CA LEU A 138 -1.34 33.41 -13.59
C LEU A 138 -2.73 32.84 -13.21
N PRO A 139 -3.07 32.68 -11.93
CA PRO A 139 -2.48 33.31 -10.75
C PRO A 139 -1.56 32.49 -9.89
N SER A 140 -1.30 31.21 -10.16
CA SER A 140 -0.31 30.44 -9.39
C SER A 140 0.21 29.26 -10.21
N PHE A 141 1.51 29.19 -10.33
CA PHE A 141 2.22 28.07 -10.88
C PHE A 141 1.92 26.83 -10.02
N HIS A 142 0.93 26.05 -10.39
CA HIS A 142 0.62 24.81 -9.69
C HIS A 142 1.39 23.68 -10.38
N PRO A 143 2.11 22.81 -9.63
CA PRO A 143 2.83 21.69 -10.24
C PRO A 143 1.95 20.79 -11.11
N LYS A 144 0.64 20.81 -10.93
CA LYS A 144 -0.35 20.07 -11.73
C LYS A 144 -0.70 20.68 -13.10
N ASP A 145 -0.17 21.85 -13.42
CA ASP A 145 -0.44 22.53 -14.70
C ASP A 145 0.21 21.81 -15.89
N TYR A 146 1.24 21.01 -15.60
CA TYR A 146 1.94 20.19 -16.57
C TYR A 146 1.73 18.72 -16.26
N ALA A 147 1.49 17.92 -17.29
CA ALA A 147 1.39 16.49 -17.15
C ALA A 147 1.95 15.76 -18.36
N THR A 148 2.29 14.52 -18.17
CA THR A 148 2.66 13.60 -19.24
C THR A 148 1.82 12.32 -19.15
N GLU A 149 2.00 11.45 -20.13
CA GLU A 149 1.54 10.08 -19.97
C GLU A 149 2.22 9.37 -18.78
N ALA A 150 1.64 8.28 -18.30
CA ALA A 150 2.23 7.49 -17.25
C ALA A 150 3.57 6.89 -17.68
N LEU A 151 4.60 7.09 -16.87
CA LEU A 151 5.95 6.63 -17.13
C LEU A 151 6.47 5.66 -16.09
N LYS A 152 5.84 5.61 -14.92
CA LYS A 152 6.31 4.82 -13.80
C LYS A 152 5.16 4.27 -12.99
N VAL A 153 5.34 3.08 -12.46
CA VAL A 153 4.46 2.49 -11.47
C VAL A 153 5.04 2.80 -10.09
N GLN A 154 4.23 3.33 -9.19
CA GLN A 154 4.63 3.51 -7.79
C GLN A 154 3.53 2.98 -6.86
N SER A 155 3.90 2.67 -5.63
CA SER A 155 2.92 2.32 -4.64
C SER A 155 2.21 3.56 -4.13
N SER A 156 0.89 3.52 -3.99
CA SER A 156 0.23 4.47 -3.12
C SER A 156 0.73 4.26 -1.69
N GLY A 157 0.92 5.34 -0.93
CA GLY A 157 1.51 5.28 0.42
C GLY A 157 0.89 4.22 1.35
N TYR A 158 -0.34 3.80 1.09
CA TYR A 158 -1.04 2.74 1.82
C TYR A 158 -0.55 1.32 1.46
N ALA A 159 -0.25 1.04 0.19
CA ALA A 159 0.12 -0.31 -0.27
C ALA A 159 1.44 -0.80 0.36
N LEU A 160 2.46 0.04 0.41
CA LEU A 160 3.75 -0.27 1.04
C LEU A 160 3.59 -0.59 2.53
N THR A 161 2.74 0.17 3.22
CA THR A 161 2.55 0.01 4.67
C THR A 161 1.77 -1.28 5.00
N GLU A 162 0.80 -1.68 4.23
CA GLU A 162 -0.01 -2.86 4.57
C GLU A 162 0.71 -4.18 4.23
N LEU A 163 1.30 -4.31 3.04
CA LEU A 163 2.05 -5.51 2.68
C LEU A 163 3.32 -5.68 3.51
N SER A 164 4.02 -4.59 3.84
CA SER A 164 5.23 -4.61 4.66
C SER A 164 4.95 -4.83 6.15
N LYS A 165 3.77 -4.46 6.65
CA LYS A 165 3.33 -4.80 8.02
C LYS A 165 3.03 -6.27 8.19
N GLY A 166 2.79 -6.96 7.09
CA GLY A 166 2.55 -8.38 7.02
C GLY A 166 1.11 -8.77 6.70
N VAL A 167 0.99 -9.88 5.99
CA VAL A 167 -0.27 -10.49 5.59
C VAL A 167 -0.42 -11.88 6.21
N GLU A 168 -1.64 -12.24 6.58
CA GLU A 168 -1.93 -13.58 7.06
C GLU A 168 -1.97 -14.56 5.88
N SER A 169 -1.18 -15.64 5.96
CA SER A 169 -1.14 -16.65 4.91
C SER A 169 -2.50 -17.30 4.67
N GLY A 170 -2.95 -17.28 3.43
CA GLY A 170 -4.20 -17.89 3.00
C GLY A 170 -5.47 -17.11 3.30
N LYS A 171 -5.37 -15.88 3.80
CA LYS A 171 -6.49 -14.96 3.92
C LYS A 171 -6.41 -13.87 2.85
N VAL A 172 -7.56 -13.28 2.52
CA VAL A 172 -7.62 -12.11 1.65
C VAL A 172 -6.89 -10.96 2.33
N ALA A 173 -5.93 -10.37 1.63
CA ALA A 173 -5.20 -9.20 2.10
C ALA A 173 -6.13 -7.99 2.15
N LYS A 174 -5.81 -7.00 3.00
CA LYS A 174 -6.49 -5.71 2.92
C LYS A 174 -6.22 -5.08 1.56
N ALA A 175 -7.21 -4.36 1.05
CA ALA A 175 -7.08 -3.65 -0.21
C ALA A 175 -5.84 -2.75 -0.24
N PHE A 176 -5.10 -2.83 -1.34
CA PHE A 176 -3.93 -2.01 -1.59
C PHE A 176 -3.92 -1.54 -3.04
N SER A 177 -3.24 -0.44 -3.31
CA SER A 177 -3.27 0.19 -4.62
C SER A 177 -1.87 0.51 -5.14
N VAL A 178 -1.74 0.50 -6.46
CA VAL A 178 -0.60 1.04 -7.18
C VAL A 178 -1.05 2.23 -8.01
N GLU A 179 -0.16 3.19 -8.18
CA GLU A 179 -0.40 4.41 -8.92
C GLU A 179 0.49 4.48 -10.15
N LEU A 180 -0.11 4.87 -11.25
CA LEU A 180 0.62 5.24 -12.44
C LEU A 180 0.97 6.72 -12.34
N VAL A 181 2.24 7.04 -12.41
CA VAL A 181 2.69 8.43 -12.29
C VAL A 181 3.39 8.89 -13.56
N ASP A 182 3.23 10.16 -13.83
CA ASP A 182 3.83 10.85 -14.93
C ASP A 182 5.32 11.20 -14.68
N TYR A 183 5.93 11.91 -15.61
CA TYR A 183 7.32 12.37 -15.51
C TYR A 183 7.56 13.25 -14.27
N TYR A 184 6.56 14.01 -13.86
CA TYR A 184 6.65 14.93 -12.72
C TYR A 184 6.30 14.27 -11.39
N GLY A 185 5.92 12.99 -11.41
CA GLY A 185 5.51 12.25 -10.21
C GLY A 185 4.05 12.47 -9.80
N HIS A 186 3.23 13.04 -10.69
CA HIS A 186 1.80 13.18 -10.45
C HIS A 186 1.07 11.93 -10.93
N VAL A 187 -0.03 11.58 -10.25
CA VAL A 187 -0.89 10.50 -10.71
C VAL A 187 -1.43 10.82 -12.10
N ALA A 188 -1.19 9.93 -13.04
CA ALA A 188 -1.56 10.10 -14.44
C ALA A 188 -3.06 9.79 -14.64
N VAL A 189 -3.93 10.71 -14.24
CA VAL A 189 -5.39 10.54 -14.25
C VAL A 189 -5.97 10.33 -15.65
N SER A 190 -5.26 10.75 -16.70
CA SER A 190 -5.64 10.54 -18.10
C SER A 190 -5.43 9.10 -18.60
N GLU A 191 -4.65 8.29 -17.90
CA GLU A 191 -4.47 6.86 -18.20
C GLU A 191 -5.68 6.01 -17.75
N ALA A 192 -6.85 6.63 -17.66
CA ALA A 192 -8.08 5.96 -17.26
C ALA A 192 -8.50 4.85 -18.25
N ALA A 193 -9.01 3.76 -17.71
CA ALA A 193 -9.78 2.69 -18.39
C ALA A 193 -9.06 1.85 -19.45
N SER A 194 -7.90 2.24 -19.93
CA SER A 194 -7.17 1.51 -20.98
C SER A 194 -5.90 0.82 -20.49
N SER A 195 -5.50 1.08 -19.25
CA SER A 195 -4.32 0.45 -18.65
C SER A 195 -4.74 -0.58 -17.62
N MET A 196 -3.96 -1.64 -17.51
CA MET A 196 -4.17 -2.70 -16.52
C MET A 196 -2.87 -2.99 -15.79
N CYS A 197 -2.97 -3.22 -14.48
CA CYS A 197 -1.85 -3.64 -13.64
C CYS A 197 -2.04 -5.09 -13.22
N THR A 198 -0.96 -5.85 -13.22
CA THR A 198 -0.93 -7.27 -12.87
C THR A 198 0.03 -7.50 -11.72
N ILE A 199 -0.39 -8.29 -10.74
CA ILE A 199 0.47 -8.80 -9.68
C ILE A 199 1.10 -10.11 -10.14
N SER A 200 2.40 -10.25 -9.92
CA SER A 200 3.11 -11.50 -10.06
C SER A 200 4.05 -11.73 -8.87
N THR A 201 4.39 -12.96 -8.61
CA THR A 201 5.56 -13.26 -7.79
C THR A 201 6.79 -12.96 -8.64
N ALA A 202 7.74 -12.21 -8.12
CA ALA A 202 9.03 -12.06 -8.76
C ALA A 202 9.54 -13.47 -9.06
N SER A 203 9.84 -13.75 -10.33
CA SER A 203 10.37 -15.05 -10.75
C SER A 203 11.54 -15.39 -9.85
N HIS A 204 11.60 -16.64 -9.40
CA HIS A 204 12.67 -17.15 -8.53
C HIS A 204 14.05 -17.13 -9.21
N GLU A 205 14.42 -15.99 -9.76
CA GLU A 205 15.83 -15.80 -10.03
C GLU A 205 16.51 -15.63 -8.68
N LEU A 206 17.38 -16.58 -8.42
CA LEU A 206 18.18 -16.76 -7.21
C LEU A 206 18.92 -15.49 -6.69
N ASN A 207 18.84 -14.40 -7.45
CA ASN A 207 19.57 -13.17 -7.21
C ASN A 207 18.92 -12.21 -6.23
N ASP A 208 17.64 -12.39 -5.87
CA ASP A 208 16.82 -11.33 -5.27
C ASP A 208 16.37 -11.55 -3.84
N ILE A 209 16.68 -12.69 -3.24
CA ILE A 209 16.39 -12.87 -1.80
C ILE A 209 17.56 -12.30 -1.01
N ASP A 210 17.27 -11.27 -0.22
CA ASP A 210 18.22 -10.70 0.73
C ASP A 210 18.40 -11.66 1.92
N VAL A 211 19.34 -12.61 1.77
CA VAL A 211 19.68 -13.58 2.82
C VAL A 211 20.50 -12.95 3.97
N THR A 212 20.80 -11.66 3.93
CA THR A 212 21.66 -11.03 4.96
C THR A 212 20.96 -10.93 6.31
N ASN A 213 19.64 -11.03 6.37
CA ASN A 213 18.86 -10.98 7.61
C ASN A 213 18.69 -12.34 8.31
N TYR A 214 19.13 -13.43 7.69
CA TYR A 214 19.09 -14.75 8.32
C TYR A 214 20.42 -15.03 9.05
N ALA A 215 20.38 -15.08 10.36
CA ALA A 215 21.52 -15.40 11.21
C ALA A 215 21.97 -16.86 11.02
N GLY A 216 22.90 -17.08 10.12
CA GLY A 216 23.57 -18.36 9.91
C GLY A 216 24.14 -18.49 8.49
N ASN A 217 25.29 -19.13 8.35
CA ASN A 217 25.99 -19.46 7.09
C ASN A 217 25.21 -20.46 6.21
N VAL A 218 23.94 -20.23 5.95
CA VAL A 218 23.16 -21.06 5.04
C VAL A 218 23.45 -20.56 3.62
N SER A 219 23.90 -21.47 2.74
CA SER A 219 24.06 -21.08 1.35
C SER A 219 22.69 -20.72 0.78
N ARG A 220 22.65 -19.71 -0.08
CA ARG A 220 21.44 -19.25 -0.77
C ARG A 220 20.69 -20.38 -1.49
N LEU A 221 21.44 -21.36 -2.06
CA LEU A 221 20.89 -22.56 -2.69
C LEU A 221 20.20 -23.48 -1.68
N ASP A 222 20.71 -23.58 -0.47
CA ASP A 222 20.13 -24.42 0.58
C ASP A 222 18.87 -23.77 1.14
N PHE A 223 18.88 -22.44 1.29
CA PHE A 223 17.69 -21.68 1.68
C PHE A 223 16.52 -21.92 0.71
N LEU A 224 16.76 -21.82 -0.61
CA LEU A 224 15.69 -21.99 -1.61
C LEU A 224 15.19 -23.44 -1.75
N LYS A 225 16.02 -24.43 -1.44
CA LYS A 225 15.57 -25.83 -1.36
C LYS A 225 14.63 -26.08 -0.20
N ASP A 226 14.71 -25.26 0.84
CA ASP A 226 13.96 -25.43 2.08
C ASP A 226 12.67 -24.61 2.14
N HIS A 227 12.55 -23.58 1.28
CA HIS A 227 11.43 -22.65 1.30
C HIS A 227 10.51 -22.85 0.08
N SER A 228 9.25 -22.90 0.35
CA SER A 228 8.23 -23.02 -0.69
C SER A 228 7.97 -21.67 -1.35
N PRO A 229 7.71 -21.64 -2.67
CA PRO A 229 7.41 -20.40 -3.38
C PRO A 229 6.15 -19.75 -2.84
N LEU A 230 6.10 -18.41 -2.87
CA LEU A 230 4.87 -17.67 -2.63
C LEU A 230 3.83 -18.03 -3.69
N VAL A 231 2.63 -18.32 -3.27
CA VAL A 231 1.47 -18.46 -4.15
C VAL A 231 0.57 -17.24 -3.95
N VAL A 232 0.36 -16.49 -5.03
CA VAL A 232 -0.60 -15.38 -5.07
C VAL A 232 -1.82 -15.82 -5.85
N SER A 233 -3.00 -15.58 -5.34
CA SER A 233 -4.26 -15.97 -5.96
C SER A 233 -5.36 -14.93 -5.69
N GLY A 234 -6.45 -15.00 -6.45
CA GLY A 234 -7.53 -14.02 -6.44
C GLY A 234 -7.53 -13.17 -7.71
N GLU A 235 -8.03 -11.96 -7.65
CA GLU A 235 -7.99 -11.02 -8.77
C GLU A 235 -6.59 -10.39 -8.86
N LEU A 236 -5.80 -10.90 -9.80
CA LEU A 236 -4.41 -10.51 -9.98
C LEU A 236 -4.21 -9.45 -11.07
N VAL A 237 -5.26 -9.11 -11.78
CA VAL A 237 -5.25 -8.13 -12.87
C VAL A 237 -6.34 -7.10 -12.63
N GLU A 238 -5.95 -5.85 -12.46
CA GLU A 238 -6.85 -4.76 -12.19
C GLU A 238 -6.76 -3.65 -13.23
N ASN A 239 -7.92 -3.17 -13.65
CA ASN A 239 -7.99 -2.01 -14.52
C ASN A 239 -7.67 -0.73 -13.75
N THR A 240 -6.95 0.16 -14.42
CA THR A 240 -6.61 1.45 -13.84
C THR A 240 -7.80 2.41 -13.92
N GLN A 241 -8.13 3.02 -12.81
CA GLN A 241 -9.15 4.09 -12.73
C GLN A 241 -8.47 5.39 -12.29
N LYS A 242 -8.46 6.38 -13.16
CA LYS A 242 -7.80 7.68 -12.91
C LYS A 242 -6.35 7.54 -12.41
N GLY A 243 -5.60 6.66 -13.06
CA GLY A 243 -4.21 6.41 -12.72
C GLY A 243 -3.97 5.50 -11.51
N VAL A 244 -5.01 4.89 -10.94
CA VAL A 244 -4.91 4.02 -9.76
C VAL A 244 -5.51 2.64 -10.06
N SER A 245 -4.78 1.58 -9.73
CA SER A 245 -5.30 0.19 -9.74
C SER A 245 -5.36 -0.31 -8.31
N THR A 246 -6.52 -0.78 -7.88
CA THR A 246 -6.77 -1.25 -6.51
C THR A 246 -7.04 -2.74 -6.50
N PHE A 247 -6.28 -3.45 -5.69
CA PHE A 247 -6.36 -4.89 -5.49
C PHE A 247 -7.01 -5.18 -4.13
N ASP A 248 -8.17 -5.79 -4.09
CA ASP A 248 -8.97 -6.03 -2.87
C ASP A 248 -9.31 -7.51 -2.62
N GLU A 249 -9.13 -8.38 -3.62
CA GLU A 249 -9.41 -9.81 -3.52
C GLU A 249 -8.14 -10.67 -3.68
N VAL A 250 -6.99 -10.19 -3.20
CA VAL A 250 -5.72 -10.91 -3.32
C VAL A 250 -5.39 -11.71 -2.07
N THR A 251 -5.00 -12.95 -2.27
CA THR A 251 -4.57 -13.86 -1.20
C THR A 251 -3.13 -14.27 -1.40
N PHE A 252 -2.34 -14.16 -0.34
CA PHE A 252 -0.94 -14.61 -0.31
C PHE A 252 -0.80 -15.88 0.52
N ARG A 253 -0.08 -16.87 0.02
CA ARG A 253 0.23 -18.09 0.73
C ARG A 253 1.72 -18.41 0.63
N GLY A 254 2.44 -18.20 1.72
CA GLY A 254 3.88 -18.44 1.82
C GLY A 254 4.26 -19.07 3.15
N GLU A 255 5.54 -19.32 3.38
CA GLU A 255 6.06 -19.76 4.67
C GLU A 255 5.81 -18.71 5.74
N LEU A 256 5.39 -19.16 6.91
CA LEU A 256 5.11 -18.26 8.03
C LEU A 256 6.40 -17.61 8.53
N GLY A 257 6.39 -16.30 8.66
CA GLY A 257 7.52 -15.50 9.10
C GLY A 257 8.45 -15.02 7.97
N ASP A 258 8.29 -15.54 6.75
CA ASP A 258 9.13 -15.18 5.62
C ASP A 258 8.68 -13.90 4.91
N VAL A 259 9.64 -13.28 4.21
CA VAL A 259 9.43 -12.10 3.37
C VAL A 259 9.62 -12.48 1.90
N TYR A 260 8.65 -12.13 1.08
CA TYR A 260 8.64 -12.41 -0.35
C TYR A 260 8.60 -11.14 -1.17
N ARG A 261 9.14 -11.19 -2.38
CA ARG A 261 9.05 -10.10 -3.35
C ARG A 261 7.83 -10.31 -4.24
N VAL A 262 7.01 -9.28 -4.33
CA VAL A 262 5.82 -9.22 -5.17
C VAL A 262 6.03 -8.12 -6.19
N SER A 263 5.79 -8.44 -7.45
CA SER A 263 6.01 -7.56 -8.59
C SER A 263 4.70 -7.05 -9.16
N PHE A 264 4.72 -5.81 -9.59
CA PHE A 264 3.61 -5.16 -10.28
C PHE A 264 4.06 -4.70 -11.66
N HIS A 265 3.35 -5.16 -12.67
CA HIS A 265 3.55 -4.79 -14.06
C HIS A 265 2.30 -4.11 -14.58
N CYS A 266 2.44 -2.94 -15.16
CA CYS A 266 1.30 -2.24 -15.74
C CYS A 266 1.52 -2.05 -17.24
N LYS A 267 0.44 -2.19 -18.01
CA LYS A 267 0.44 -2.10 -19.46
C LYS A 267 -0.74 -1.26 -19.95
N ARG A 268 -0.54 -0.57 -21.06
CA ARG A 268 -1.60 0.08 -21.81
C ARG A 268 -2.42 -0.90 -22.64
N SER A 269 -3.54 -0.47 -23.15
CA SER A 269 -4.41 -1.28 -24.01
C SER A 269 -3.72 -1.80 -25.29
N ASN A 270 -2.73 -1.08 -25.81
CA ASN A 270 -1.89 -1.51 -26.92
C ASN A 270 -0.79 -2.50 -26.52
N ASN A 271 -0.80 -2.97 -25.27
CA ASN A 271 0.18 -3.89 -24.68
C ASN A 271 1.56 -3.29 -24.38
N ASP A 272 1.73 -1.97 -24.52
CA ASP A 272 2.97 -1.28 -24.14
C ASP A 272 3.13 -1.27 -22.62
N GLN A 273 4.30 -1.64 -22.15
CA GLN A 273 4.62 -1.62 -20.72
C GLN A 273 4.77 -0.17 -20.23
N ILE A 274 4.22 0.10 -19.06
CA ILE A 274 4.33 1.39 -18.39
C ILE A 274 5.47 1.32 -17.37
N GLY A 275 6.60 1.92 -17.72
CA GLY A 275 7.78 1.96 -16.86
C GLY A 275 8.39 0.60 -16.55
N ASP A 276 9.23 0.59 -15.52
CA ASP A 276 9.85 -0.62 -15.01
C ASP A 276 8.91 -1.35 -14.05
N GLU A 277 9.21 -2.61 -13.80
CA GLU A 277 8.56 -3.40 -12.76
C GLU A 277 8.71 -2.73 -11.40
N MET A 278 7.60 -2.55 -10.69
CA MET A 278 7.62 -2.15 -9.29
C MET A 278 7.63 -3.39 -8.41
N VAL A 279 8.59 -3.46 -7.48
CA VAL A 279 8.73 -4.60 -6.55
C VAL A 279 8.47 -4.14 -5.12
N LEU A 280 7.65 -4.89 -4.39
CA LEU A 280 7.37 -4.68 -2.97
C LEU A 280 7.70 -5.95 -2.18
N ASN A 281 8.06 -5.76 -0.92
CA ASN A 281 8.21 -6.87 0.02
C ASN A 281 6.87 -7.16 0.70
N ALA A 282 6.41 -8.42 0.62
CA ALA A 282 5.25 -8.93 1.34
C ALA A 282 5.73 -9.85 2.46
N GLN A 283 5.52 -9.46 3.71
CA GLN A 283 5.84 -10.29 4.86
C GLN A 283 4.68 -11.21 5.16
N ILE A 284 4.92 -12.52 5.26
CA ILE A 284 3.94 -13.48 5.73
C ILE A 284 4.02 -13.56 7.26
N LEU A 285 2.93 -13.23 7.93
CA LEU A 285 2.88 -13.21 9.38
C LEU A 285 2.97 -14.61 9.97
N ASN A 286 3.60 -14.71 11.14
CA ASN A 286 3.48 -15.88 12.01
C ASN A 286 2.04 -16.01 12.51
N CYS A 287 1.69 -17.19 13.03
CA CYS A 287 0.37 -17.39 13.61
C CYS A 287 0.15 -16.46 14.81
N LEU A 288 -1.04 -15.91 14.87
CA LEU A 288 -1.49 -15.14 16.02
C LEU A 288 -1.75 -16.05 17.24
N PRO A 289 -1.77 -15.51 18.46
CA PRO A 289 -2.27 -16.21 19.63
C PRO A 289 -3.60 -16.92 19.34
N GLY A 290 -3.76 -18.12 19.79
CA GLY A 290 -4.93 -18.96 19.50
C GLY A 290 -4.80 -19.86 18.27
N TYR A 291 -3.75 -19.70 17.50
CA TYR A 291 -3.49 -20.50 16.30
C TYR A 291 -2.10 -21.12 16.36
N GLN A 292 -1.91 -22.23 15.68
CA GLN A 292 -0.60 -22.88 15.50
C GLN A 292 -0.31 -23.11 14.03
N PRO A 293 0.99 -23.18 13.63
CA PRO A 293 1.39 -23.57 12.28
C PRO A 293 0.75 -24.90 11.85
N SER A 294 0.15 -24.89 10.66
CA SER A 294 -0.36 -26.09 10.00
C SER A 294 0.70 -26.60 9.03
N TRP A 295 1.32 -27.71 9.37
CA TRP A 295 2.40 -28.31 8.63
C TRP A 295 1.86 -29.18 7.48
N THR A 296 2.33 -28.91 6.27
CA THR A 296 2.09 -29.74 5.10
C THR A 296 3.37 -30.43 4.67
N ASN A 297 3.29 -31.64 4.18
CA ASN A 297 4.44 -32.32 3.58
C ASN A 297 4.63 -31.81 2.14
N LEU A 298 5.85 -31.42 1.82
CA LEU A 298 6.26 -31.08 0.46
C LEU A 298 6.69 -32.34 -0.30
N GLU A 299 6.74 -32.27 -1.64
CA GLU A 299 7.16 -33.37 -2.52
C GLU A 299 8.57 -33.88 -2.20
N ASN A 300 9.43 -33.05 -1.63
CA ASN A 300 10.78 -33.40 -1.20
C ASN A 300 10.86 -34.02 0.20
N GLY A 301 9.72 -34.33 0.83
CA GLY A 301 9.62 -34.88 2.18
C GLY A 301 9.83 -33.88 3.32
N LYS A 302 10.07 -32.60 3.01
CA LYS A 302 10.15 -31.53 4.01
C LYS A 302 8.77 -31.08 4.45
N LYS A 303 8.69 -30.48 5.62
CA LYS A 303 7.46 -29.88 6.15
C LYS A 303 7.49 -28.38 5.95
N SER A 304 6.38 -27.84 5.48
CA SER A 304 6.17 -26.42 5.28
C SER A 304 4.99 -25.93 6.09
N ALA A 305 5.14 -24.79 6.77
CA ALA A 305 4.10 -24.16 7.59
C ALA A 305 3.51 -22.97 6.83
N ARG A 306 2.40 -23.21 6.13
CA ARG A 306 1.78 -22.19 5.26
C ARG A 306 0.45 -21.64 5.75
N LEU A 307 -0.14 -22.27 6.73
CA LEU A 307 -1.44 -21.89 7.27
C LEU A 307 -1.42 -21.96 8.77
N CYS A 308 -2.30 -21.24 9.41
CA CYS A 308 -2.54 -21.30 10.83
C CYS A 308 -3.83 -22.05 11.11
N SER A 309 -3.76 -23.08 11.97
CA SER A 309 -4.91 -23.81 12.45
C SER A 309 -5.31 -23.35 13.85
N TYR A 310 -6.60 -23.15 14.07
CA TYR A 310 -7.14 -22.75 15.36
C TYR A 310 -6.96 -23.85 16.41
N CYS A 311 -6.53 -23.49 17.62
CA CYS A 311 -6.43 -24.44 18.73
C CYS A 311 -7.81 -24.91 19.18
N LYS A 312 -7.99 -26.23 19.21
CA LYS A 312 -9.27 -26.83 19.55
C LYS A 312 -9.58 -26.72 21.05
N ASP A 313 -10.81 -27.02 21.38
CA ASP A 313 -11.26 -27.18 22.78
C ASP A 313 -10.29 -28.02 23.61
N ARG A 314 -10.07 -27.65 24.89
CA ARG A 314 -9.08 -28.21 25.83
C ARG A 314 -7.62 -27.95 25.45
N THR A 315 -7.37 -27.11 24.49
CA THR A 315 -6.02 -26.60 24.17
C THR A 315 -6.02 -25.09 24.08
N PHE A 316 -4.86 -24.50 24.26
CA PHE A 316 -4.67 -23.05 24.13
C PHE A 316 -3.31 -22.73 23.52
N ASN A 317 -3.15 -21.50 23.04
CA ASN A 317 -1.88 -20.99 22.53
C ASN A 317 -1.82 -19.47 22.75
N LEU A 318 -0.80 -18.99 23.47
CA LEU A 318 -0.58 -17.58 23.75
C LEU A 318 0.53 -16.94 22.89
N ASP A 319 1.35 -17.77 22.24
CA ASP A 319 2.55 -17.33 21.51
C ASP A 319 2.49 -17.53 19.98
N GLY A 320 1.43 -18.17 19.46
CA GLY A 320 1.29 -18.49 18.05
C GLY A 320 2.14 -19.68 17.56
N ILE A 321 2.88 -20.36 18.45
CA ILE A 321 3.84 -21.41 18.07
C ILE A 321 3.20 -22.78 18.08
N GLN A 322 2.56 -23.17 19.18
CA GLN A 322 2.00 -24.50 19.34
C GLN A 322 0.81 -24.50 20.30
N CYS A 323 -0.27 -25.20 19.92
CA CYS A 323 -1.38 -25.46 20.82
C CYS A 323 -0.92 -26.44 21.94
N LYS A 324 -1.02 -25.98 23.18
CA LYS A 324 -0.66 -26.72 24.39
C LYS A 324 -1.91 -27.29 25.05
N PRO A 325 -1.85 -28.44 25.72
CA PRO A 325 -2.98 -28.94 26.50
C PRO A 325 -3.29 -27.95 27.63
N CYS A 326 -4.58 -27.87 27.98
CA CYS A 326 -5.03 -27.03 29.07
C CYS A 326 -4.34 -27.45 30.38
N PRO A 327 -3.73 -26.51 31.13
CA PRO A 327 -3.06 -26.85 32.39
C PRO A 327 -4.07 -27.25 33.47
N GLU A 328 -3.57 -27.96 34.48
CA GLU A 328 -4.36 -28.29 35.66
C GLU A 328 -4.88 -26.97 36.32
N GLY A 329 -6.13 -26.96 36.73
CA GLY A 329 -6.78 -25.79 37.28
C GLY A 329 -7.21 -24.76 36.25
N GLY A 330 -7.04 -25.04 34.95
CA GLY A 330 -7.50 -24.20 33.85
C GLY A 330 -8.72 -24.76 33.13
N GLU A 331 -9.49 -23.87 32.55
CA GLU A 331 -10.51 -24.13 31.52
C GLU A 331 -10.09 -23.48 30.24
N CYS A 332 -9.94 -24.25 29.15
CA CYS A 332 -9.53 -23.78 27.84
C CYS A 332 -10.59 -24.12 26.80
N ARG A 333 -11.18 -23.12 26.16
CA ARG A 333 -12.24 -23.27 25.14
C ARG A 333 -11.68 -23.22 23.72
N GLY A 334 -10.39 -23.40 23.59
CA GLY A 334 -9.66 -23.26 22.33
C GLY A 334 -9.11 -21.87 22.11
N GLY A 335 -8.34 -21.70 21.04
CA GLY A 335 -7.71 -20.43 20.72
C GLY A 335 -6.72 -19.98 21.77
N SER A 336 -6.79 -18.72 22.16
CA SER A 336 -6.00 -18.12 23.24
C SER A 336 -6.79 -17.99 24.55
N ASP A 337 -8.01 -18.58 24.59
CA ASP A 337 -8.87 -18.50 25.76
C ASP A 337 -8.41 -19.49 26.82
N ILE A 338 -7.98 -18.96 27.97
CA ILE A 338 -7.57 -19.71 29.14
C ILE A 338 -8.05 -18.97 30.39
N SER A 339 -8.90 -19.64 31.17
CA SER A 339 -9.41 -19.15 32.43
C SER A 339 -9.00 -20.03 33.58
N SER A 340 -8.90 -19.52 34.79
CA SER A 340 -8.65 -20.29 35.98
C SER A 340 -9.97 -20.81 36.57
N LEU A 341 -9.96 -22.06 36.99
CA LEU A 341 -11.04 -22.66 37.79
C LEU A 341 -11.06 -22.10 39.22
N GLU A 342 -12.18 -22.29 39.90
CA GLU A 342 -12.31 -21.93 41.33
C GLU A 342 -11.20 -22.57 42.17
N GLY A 343 -10.56 -21.78 43.02
CA GLY A 343 -9.41 -22.22 43.81
C GLY A 343 -8.06 -22.17 43.09
N TRP A 344 -8.04 -21.61 41.87
CA TRP A 344 -6.82 -21.48 41.06
C TRP A 344 -6.63 -20.02 40.60
N TRP A 345 -5.37 -19.66 40.35
CA TRP A 345 -4.96 -18.28 40.07
C TRP A 345 -3.95 -18.21 38.93
N ARG A 346 -4.06 -17.19 38.10
CA ARG A 346 -3.15 -16.88 37.01
C ARG A 346 -2.60 -15.45 37.16
N SER A 347 -1.30 -15.28 36.98
CA SER A 347 -0.61 -14.01 37.26
C SER A 347 -0.89 -12.90 36.24
N SER A 348 -0.99 -13.25 34.94
CA SER A 348 -1.20 -12.31 33.84
C SER A 348 -1.85 -12.99 32.66
N ASP A 349 -2.35 -12.20 31.71
CA ASP A 349 -2.95 -12.69 30.46
C ASP A 349 -1.95 -13.41 29.55
N THR A 350 -0.65 -13.17 29.72
CA THR A 350 0.42 -13.83 28.99
C THR A 350 0.98 -15.06 29.71
N SER A 351 0.56 -15.33 30.96
CA SER A 351 1.01 -16.50 31.71
C SER A 351 0.35 -17.78 31.23
N GLU A 352 1.14 -18.78 30.94
CA GLU A 352 0.68 -20.15 30.64
C GLU A 352 0.46 -21.00 31.91
N TYR A 353 0.94 -20.49 33.06
CA TYR A 353 0.92 -21.22 34.34
C TYR A 353 -0.27 -20.78 35.18
N ILE A 354 -0.92 -21.77 35.74
CA ILE A 354 -2.03 -21.63 36.71
C ILE A 354 -1.60 -22.30 38.00
N PHE A 355 -1.78 -21.60 39.11
CA PHE A 355 -1.31 -22.04 40.41
C PHE A 355 -2.49 -22.28 41.36
N GLN A 356 -2.41 -23.34 42.16
CA GLN A 356 -3.41 -23.60 43.19
C GLN A 356 -3.30 -22.54 44.30
N CYS A 357 -4.42 -22.00 44.70
CA CYS A 357 -4.48 -21.06 45.81
C CYS A 357 -4.39 -21.75 47.15
N PRO A 358 -3.55 -21.25 48.11
CA PRO A 358 -3.36 -21.90 49.40
C PRO A 358 -4.63 -22.04 50.25
N MET A 359 -5.61 -21.16 50.05
CA MET A 359 -6.92 -21.18 50.69
C MET A 359 -8.03 -21.74 49.77
N GLY A 360 -7.64 -22.31 48.64
CA GLY A 360 -8.56 -22.96 47.70
C GLY A 360 -9.64 -22.01 47.18
N THR A 361 -10.86 -22.52 47.14
CA THR A 361 -12.04 -21.81 46.65
C THR A 361 -12.44 -20.61 47.48
N ASP A 362 -12.01 -20.51 48.74
CA ASP A 362 -12.29 -19.37 49.64
C ASP A 362 -11.54 -18.10 49.19
N SER A 363 -10.46 -18.22 48.43
CA SER A 363 -9.59 -17.06 48.08
C SER A 363 -9.53 -16.75 46.60
N CYS A 364 -9.81 -17.69 45.72
CA CYS A 364 -9.67 -17.55 44.28
C CYS A 364 -10.95 -17.89 43.51
N LYS A 365 -11.38 -16.93 42.69
CA LYS A 365 -12.58 -17.04 41.84
C LYS A 365 -12.31 -17.86 40.59
N ALA A 366 -13.31 -18.55 40.09
CA ALA A 366 -13.30 -19.01 38.71
C ALA A 366 -13.45 -17.79 37.78
N THR A 367 -12.44 -17.49 36.97
CA THR A 367 -12.44 -16.26 36.17
C THR A 367 -11.42 -16.30 35.03
N ASN A 368 -11.67 -15.51 33.98
CA ASN A 368 -10.68 -15.18 32.96
C ASN A 368 -9.77 -14.02 33.41
N SER A 369 -10.10 -13.32 34.47
CA SER A 369 -9.26 -12.26 35.02
C SER A 369 -7.97 -12.84 35.62
N THR A 370 -6.97 -11.99 35.77
CA THR A 370 -5.63 -12.36 36.26
C THR A 370 -5.21 -11.45 37.41
N GLY A 371 -4.18 -11.84 38.14
CA GLY A 371 -3.67 -11.05 39.24
C GLY A 371 -4.70 -10.90 40.39
N ASP A 372 -4.70 -9.74 41.03
CA ASP A 372 -5.55 -9.45 42.20
C ASP A 372 -7.04 -9.43 41.89
N VAL A 373 -7.43 -9.22 40.61
CA VAL A 373 -8.84 -9.25 40.18
C VAL A 373 -9.43 -10.66 40.28
N ALA A 374 -8.59 -11.69 40.17
CA ALA A 374 -8.96 -13.09 40.33
C ALA A 374 -9.17 -13.50 41.80
N CYS A 375 -8.85 -12.63 42.76
CA CYS A 375 -9.01 -12.92 44.18
C CYS A 375 -10.41 -12.59 44.68
N GLU A 376 -10.89 -13.34 45.67
CA GLU A 376 -12.07 -12.97 46.44
C GLU A 376 -11.84 -11.67 47.20
N ASP A 377 -12.93 -11.01 47.61
CA ASP A 377 -12.94 -9.63 48.10
C ASP A 377 -12.03 -9.36 49.32
N ALA A 378 -11.79 -10.36 50.14
CA ALA A 378 -10.94 -10.26 51.34
C ALA A 378 -9.46 -10.55 51.06
N TYR A 379 -9.11 -10.94 49.84
CA TYR A 379 -7.78 -11.46 49.50
C TYR A 379 -7.10 -10.64 48.40
N GLU A 380 -5.76 -10.65 48.39
CA GLU A 380 -4.94 -9.98 47.41
C GLU A 380 -3.57 -10.68 47.25
N GLY A 381 -2.79 -10.18 46.28
CA GLY A 381 -1.41 -10.64 46.02
C GLY A 381 -1.32 -11.98 45.32
N PRO A 382 -0.10 -12.48 45.08
CA PRO A 382 0.12 -13.72 44.38
C PRO A 382 -0.64 -14.88 45.03
N VAL A 383 -1.31 -15.67 44.16
CA VAL A 383 -2.17 -16.79 44.55
C VAL A 383 -3.23 -16.45 45.61
N CYS A 384 -3.58 -15.17 45.70
CA CYS A 384 -4.52 -14.64 46.70
C CYS A 384 -4.17 -15.05 48.14
N ALA A 385 -2.88 -15.05 48.48
CA ALA A 385 -2.38 -15.57 49.77
C ALA A 385 -2.39 -14.53 50.88
N LEU A 386 -2.57 -13.25 50.54
CA LEU A 386 -2.56 -12.14 51.49
C LEU A 386 -3.96 -11.67 51.79
N CYS A 387 -4.18 -11.15 52.97
CA CYS A 387 -5.42 -10.49 53.32
C CYS A 387 -5.33 -9.00 52.98
N LYS A 388 -6.38 -8.44 52.34
CA LYS A 388 -6.50 -7.01 52.09
C LYS A 388 -6.51 -6.20 53.38
N GLU A 389 -6.23 -4.94 53.24
CA GLU A 389 -6.33 -3.97 54.35
C GLU A 389 -7.71 -4.04 55.01
N GLY A 390 -7.77 -4.07 56.33
CA GLY A 390 -8.98 -4.25 57.12
C GLY A 390 -9.40 -5.72 57.33
N TYR A 391 -8.61 -6.67 56.84
CA TYR A 391 -8.82 -8.10 57.10
C TYR A 391 -7.59 -8.71 57.79
N ARG A 392 -7.79 -9.77 58.55
CA ARG A 392 -6.74 -10.53 59.20
C ARG A 392 -6.86 -12.03 58.95
N LYS A 393 -5.75 -12.75 58.93
CA LYS A 393 -5.73 -14.20 58.75
C LYS A 393 -6.07 -14.89 60.07
N LEU A 394 -7.14 -15.67 60.06
CA LEU A 394 -7.57 -16.48 61.21
C LEU A 394 -8.12 -17.81 60.70
N GLY A 395 -7.56 -18.92 61.21
CA GLY A 395 -7.99 -20.26 60.78
C GLY A 395 -7.82 -20.55 59.31
N GLY A 396 -6.81 -19.93 58.64
CA GLY A 396 -6.59 -20.07 57.21
C GLY A 396 -7.40 -19.14 56.32
N LYS A 397 -8.33 -18.35 56.86
CA LYS A 397 -9.19 -17.43 56.08
C LYS A 397 -8.95 -15.98 56.46
N CYS A 398 -9.17 -15.07 55.51
CA CYS A 398 -9.14 -13.63 55.74
C CYS A 398 -10.49 -13.12 56.26
N LEU A 399 -10.55 -12.77 57.51
CA LEU A 399 -11.75 -12.27 58.17
C LEU A 399 -11.65 -10.76 58.43
N LYS A 400 -12.74 -10.08 58.24
CA LYS A 400 -12.83 -8.62 58.49
C LYS A 400 -12.46 -8.27 59.93
N CYS A 401 -11.56 -7.35 60.11
CA CYS A 401 -11.21 -6.84 61.43
C CYS A 401 -12.44 -6.20 62.08
N GLN A 402 -12.86 -6.73 63.24
CA GLN A 402 -13.90 -6.07 64.02
C GLN A 402 -13.30 -4.84 64.69
N SER A 403 -13.80 -3.68 64.36
CA SER A 403 -13.55 -2.49 65.16
C SER A 403 -14.33 -2.62 66.45
N LYS A 404 -13.73 -3.22 67.49
CA LYS A 404 -14.25 -2.97 68.83
C LYS A 404 -13.90 -1.54 69.17
N PRO A 405 -14.84 -0.70 69.59
CA PRO A 405 -14.49 0.55 70.22
C PRO A 405 -13.62 0.18 71.42
N ILE A 406 -12.44 0.77 71.53
CA ILE A 406 -11.62 0.72 72.74
C ILE A 406 -12.42 1.55 73.75
N THR A 407 -13.28 0.89 74.49
CA THR A 407 -13.80 1.48 75.73
C THR A 407 -12.67 1.36 76.70
N ASP A 408 -11.89 2.45 76.82
CA ASP A 408 -10.93 2.67 77.88
C ASP A 408 -11.68 2.72 79.22
N ALA A 409 -11.79 1.53 79.81
CA ALA A 409 -11.98 1.49 81.25
C ALA A 409 -10.60 1.32 81.88
N ILE A 410 -9.84 2.39 81.98
CA ILE A 410 -8.78 2.45 82.99
C ILE A 410 -9.49 2.60 84.33
N PRO A 411 -9.45 1.59 85.20
CA PRO A 411 -9.92 1.82 86.54
C PRO A 411 -8.90 2.75 87.20
N ALA A 412 -9.38 3.97 87.57
CA ALA A 412 -8.61 4.82 88.42
C ALA A 412 -8.36 4.08 89.72
N LEU A 413 -7.14 3.62 89.94
CA LEU A 413 -6.68 3.26 91.25
C LEU A 413 -6.54 4.54 92.09
N GLY A 414 -7.56 4.76 92.94
CA GLY A 414 -7.50 5.78 93.95
C GLY A 414 -6.49 5.42 95.03
N ILE A 415 -5.66 6.40 95.39
CA ILE A 415 -4.91 6.47 96.65
C ILE A 415 -5.76 7.33 97.61
#